data_ec4955b40a95b1fba662c2b0d7ca952d
#
_entry.id   ec4955b40a95b1fba662c2b0d7ca952d
#
_cell.length_a   1.000
_cell.length_b   1.000
_cell.length_c   1.000
_cell.angle_alpha   90.00
_cell.angle_beta   90.00
_cell.angle_gamma   90.00
#
_symmetry.space_group_name_H-M   'P 1'
#
loop_
_entity.id
_entity.type
_entity.pdbx_description
1 polymer ?
#
loop_
_entity_poly.entity_id
_entity_poly.type
_entity_poly.pdbx_seq_one_letter_code
_entity_poly.pdbx_strand_id
1 'polypeptide(L)'
;MKSNLIMLCLLGLASTLNAQDPRERHYYYEILDPRHEPKPLVEGFTRERVTENLNRGLTVTPARDGKGIYLSWRLLASDAPGTAFHVYREADGKTRRLTKKPLTQTCDFMDVTPAEKASYWVEVLVKGKKSALSEKREVILSELKPYTSIPLKESVKAGKIALADLNGDGIYDYI
;
A
#
# COMPACT_ATOMS: atom_id res chain seq x y z
N MET A 1 31.18 -31.88 -64.47
CA MET A 1 31.10 -30.44 -64.18
C MET A 1 30.09 -30.26 -63.07
N LYS A 2 30.56 -30.11 -61.85
CA LYS A 2 29.66 -29.90 -60.69
C LYS A 2 29.83 -28.43 -60.28
N SER A 3 28.79 -27.65 -60.50
CA SER A 3 28.71 -26.26 -60.10
C SER A 3 28.42 -26.22 -58.61
N ASN A 4 29.40 -25.78 -57.81
CA ASN A 4 29.18 -25.52 -56.38
C ASN A 4 28.56 -24.13 -56.25
N LEU A 5 27.27 -24.14 -56.05
CA LEU A 5 26.55 -22.95 -55.65
C LEU A 5 26.80 -22.71 -54.16
N ILE A 6 27.76 -21.89 -53.85
CA ILE A 6 27.99 -21.41 -52.50
C ILE A 6 26.88 -20.41 -52.19
N MET A 7 25.86 -20.91 -51.53
CA MET A 7 24.81 -20.06 -50.98
C MET A 7 25.36 -19.35 -49.73
N LEU A 8 25.78 -18.11 -49.94
CA LEU A 8 26.20 -17.23 -48.87
C LEU A 8 24.95 -16.84 -48.09
N CYS A 9 24.64 -17.62 -47.06
CA CYS A 9 23.66 -17.19 -46.07
C CYS A 9 24.23 -15.99 -45.29
N LEU A 10 23.93 -14.81 -45.77
CA LEU A 10 23.99 -13.60 -44.98
C LEU A 10 22.91 -13.74 -43.88
N LEU A 11 23.32 -14.34 -42.79
CA LEU A 11 22.62 -14.20 -41.53
C LEU A 11 22.73 -12.73 -41.15
N GLY A 12 21.74 -11.96 -41.59
CA GLY A 12 21.47 -10.66 -41.04
C GLY A 12 21.14 -10.90 -39.58
N LEU A 13 22.12 -10.73 -38.70
CA LEU A 13 21.88 -10.41 -37.31
C LEU A 13 21.11 -9.10 -37.32
N ALA A 14 19.80 -9.20 -37.40
CA ALA A 14 18.91 -8.15 -36.93
C ALA A 14 19.16 -8.09 -35.42
N SER A 15 20.21 -7.36 -35.02
CA SER A 15 20.25 -6.79 -33.70
C SER A 15 19.01 -5.93 -33.59
N THR A 16 17.96 -6.50 -33.00
CA THR A 16 16.90 -5.71 -32.42
C THR A 16 17.58 -4.87 -31.33
N LEU A 17 18.12 -3.75 -31.74
CA LEU A 17 18.35 -2.65 -30.85
C LEU A 17 16.95 -2.33 -30.30
N ASN A 18 16.62 -2.92 -29.17
CA ASN A 18 15.58 -2.38 -28.34
C ASN A 18 16.00 -0.94 -28.09
N ALA A 19 15.42 -0.04 -28.85
CA ALA A 19 15.52 1.38 -28.58
C ALA A 19 14.74 1.58 -27.27
N GLN A 20 15.44 1.37 -26.15
CA GLN A 20 14.93 1.78 -24.86
C GLN A 20 14.57 3.25 -24.96
N ASP A 21 13.37 3.62 -24.52
CA ASP A 21 12.93 5.01 -24.52
C ASP A 21 14.06 5.85 -23.88
N PRO A 22 14.57 6.88 -24.57
CA PRO A 22 15.65 7.71 -24.03
C PRO A 22 15.31 8.27 -22.64
N ARG A 23 14.02 8.42 -22.32
CA ARG A 23 13.52 8.87 -21.01
C ARG A 23 13.68 7.81 -19.94
N GLU A 24 13.44 6.52 -20.26
CA GLU A 24 13.71 5.42 -19.32
C GLU A 24 15.18 5.25 -19.04
N ARG A 25 16.02 5.39 -20.07
CA ARG A 25 17.47 5.32 -19.91
C ARG A 25 17.99 6.42 -18.99
N HIS A 26 17.48 7.64 -19.11
CA HIS A 26 17.88 8.78 -18.29
C HIS A 26 17.51 8.58 -16.82
N TYR A 27 16.30 8.08 -16.55
CA TYR A 27 15.83 7.85 -15.18
C TYR A 27 16.61 6.75 -14.46
N TYR A 28 16.89 5.63 -15.13
CA TYR A 28 17.60 4.50 -14.50
C TYR A 28 19.11 4.73 -14.39
N TYR A 29 19.74 5.37 -15.36
CA TYR A 29 21.20 5.57 -15.34
C TYR A 29 21.63 6.67 -14.39
N GLU A 30 20.84 7.71 -14.18
CA GLU A 30 21.17 8.72 -13.17
C GLU A 30 21.14 8.17 -11.74
N ILE A 31 20.27 7.20 -11.47
CA ILE A 31 20.16 6.57 -10.14
C ILE A 31 21.22 5.48 -9.94
N LEU A 32 21.60 4.76 -11.02
CA LEU A 32 22.48 3.60 -10.96
C LEU A 32 23.87 3.88 -11.53
N ASP A 33 24.19 5.11 -11.92
CA ASP A 33 25.52 5.45 -12.42
C ASP A 33 26.56 5.24 -11.31
N PRO A 34 27.50 4.28 -11.47
CA PRO A 34 28.54 4.05 -10.47
C PRO A 34 29.49 5.24 -10.28
N ARG A 35 29.43 6.21 -11.18
CA ARG A 35 30.18 7.48 -11.10
C ARG A 35 29.44 8.55 -10.28
N HIS A 36 28.24 8.23 -9.76
CA HIS A 36 27.53 9.15 -8.91
C HIS A 36 28.34 9.36 -7.62
N GLU A 37 28.93 10.51 -7.48
CA GLU A 37 29.62 10.88 -6.24
C GLU A 37 28.62 10.98 -5.10
N PRO A 38 28.85 10.28 -3.97
CA PRO A 38 27.99 10.41 -2.81
C PRO A 38 27.91 11.88 -2.42
N LYS A 39 26.71 12.41 -2.34
CA LYS A 39 26.52 13.77 -1.82
C LYS A 39 27.06 13.83 -0.39
N PRO A 40 27.76 14.89 0.00
CA PRO A 40 28.24 15.04 1.35
C PRO A 40 27.05 15.01 2.31
N LEU A 41 27.24 14.40 3.47
CA LEU A 41 26.24 14.42 4.53
C LEU A 41 25.95 15.88 4.89
N VAL A 42 24.70 16.26 4.83
CA VAL A 42 24.24 17.58 5.24
C VAL A 42 24.33 17.67 6.76
N GLU A 43 24.96 18.73 7.28
CA GLU A 43 24.93 19.02 8.72
C GLU A 43 23.46 19.13 9.19
N GLY A 44 23.17 18.54 10.33
CA GLY A 44 21.80 18.47 10.85
C GLY A 44 20.99 17.25 10.39
N PHE A 45 21.59 16.32 9.64
CA PHE A 45 20.94 15.06 9.30
C PHE A 45 20.70 14.25 10.60
N THR A 46 19.43 13.92 10.86
CA THR A 46 19.05 13.11 12.01
C THR A 46 19.59 11.70 11.84
N ARG A 47 20.56 11.30 12.67
CA ARG A 47 21.15 9.95 12.65
C ARG A 47 20.21 8.91 13.21
N GLU A 48 19.36 9.32 14.14
CA GLU A 48 18.35 8.48 14.77
C GLU A 48 17.00 8.82 14.15
N ARG A 49 16.31 7.80 13.63
CA ARG A 49 14.96 7.95 13.13
C ARG A 49 13.99 7.86 14.30
N VAL A 50 13.10 8.82 14.41
CA VAL A 50 11.95 8.72 15.29
C VAL A 50 11.05 7.60 14.78
N THR A 51 10.72 6.67 15.67
CA THR A 51 9.75 5.61 15.35
C THR A 51 8.36 6.11 15.71
N GLU A 52 7.50 6.22 14.73
CA GLU A 52 6.10 6.58 14.94
C GLU A 52 5.36 5.41 15.59
N ASN A 53 4.54 5.70 16.58
CA ASN A 53 3.68 4.72 17.23
C ASN A 53 2.30 4.67 16.55
N LEU A 54 2.29 4.27 15.30
CA LEU A 54 1.10 4.26 14.47
C LEU A 54 0.06 3.22 14.93
N ASN A 55 -1.21 3.58 14.84
CA ASN A 55 -2.32 2.66 14.96
C ASN A 55 -2.45 1.73 13.74
N ARG A 56 -3.41 0.82 13.71
CA ARG A 56 -3.63 -0.09 12.56
C ARG A 56 -4.06 0.64 11.29
N GLY A 57 -4.56 1.86 11.37
CA GLY A 57 -5.00 2.63 10.22
C GLY A 57 -6.00 1.89 9.36
N LEU A 58 -6.98 1.22 9.99
CA LEU A 58 -8.02 0.52 9.27
C LEU A 58 -8.77 1.48 8.35
N THR A 59 -8.72 1.22 7.06
CA THR A 59 -9.47 1.93 6.03
C THR A 59 -10.57 1.06 5.48
N VAL A 60 -11.67 1.69 5.11
CA VAL A 60 -12.85 1.03 4.55
C VAL A 60 -13.26 1.84 3.32
N THR A 61 -13.30 1.21 2.17
CA THR A 61 -13.64 1.84 0.89
C THR A 61 -14.62 0.98 0.11
N PRO A 62 -15.40 1.55 -0.83
CA PRO A 62 -16.18 0.72 -1.73
C PRO A 62 -15.26 -0.14 -2.60
N ALA A 63 -15.70 -1.35 -2.91
CA ALA A 63 -15.01 -2.20 -3.87
C ALA A 63 -15.00 -1.55 -5.27
N ARG A 64 -13.98 -1.83 -6.08
CA ARG A 64 -13.83 -1.24 -7.42
C ARG A 64 -15.01 -1.55 -8.35
N ASP A 65 -15.61 -2.71 -8.19
CA ASP A 65 -16.78 -3.16 -8.97
C ASP A 65 -18.11 -2.65 -8.39
N GLY A 66 -18.08 -1.85 -7.33
CA GLY A 66 -19.24 -1.33 -6.60
C GLY A 66 -20.01 -2.41 -5.83
N LYS A 67 -19.50 -3.64 -5.76
CA LYS A 67 -20.19 -4.78 -5.12
C LYS A 67 -19.47 -5.23 -3.87
N GLY A 68 -19.54 -4.42 -2.83
CA GLY A 68 -18.93 -4.79 -1.56
C GLY A 68 -18.08 -3.68 -0.96
N ILE A 69 -17.41 -4.04 0.10
CA ILE A 69 -16.52 -3.15 0.86
C ILE A 69 -15.13 -3.77 0.90
N TYR A 70 -14.12 -2.98 0.56
CA TYR A 70 -12.72 -3.32 0.69
C TYR A 70 -12.15 -2.72 1.98
N LEU A 71 -11.56 -3.57 2.80
CA LEU A 71 -10.89 -3.19 4.03
C LEU A 71 -9.38 -3.37 3.86
N SER A 72 -8.59 -2.44 4.39
CA SER A 72 -7.14 -2.60 4.48
C SER A 72 -6.61 -1.98 5.78
N TRP A 73 -5.49 -2.51 6.27
CA TRP A 73 -4.85 -2.05 7.51
C TRP A 73 -3.34 -2.21 7.43
N ARG A 74 -2.63 -1.65 8.41
CA ARG A 74 -1.17 -1.71 8.45
C ARG A 74 -0.67 -2.98 9.11
N LEU A 75 0.41 -3.55 8.57
CA LEU A 75 1.33 -4.37 9.32
C LEU A 75 2.35 -3.42 9.98
N LEU A 76 2.43 -3.45 11.29
CA LEU A 76 3.31 -2.54 12.04
C LEU A 76 4.71 -3.14 12.19
N ALA A 77 5.73 -2.28 12.26
CA ALA A 77 7.10 -2.72 12.50
C ALA A 77 7.26 -3.45 13.87
N SER A 78 6.37 -3.17 14.82
CA SER A 78 6.31 -3.82 16.12
C SER A 78 5.60 -5.16 16.14
N ASP A 79 4.99 -5.58 15.01
CA ASP A 79 4.32 -6.87 14.95
C ASP A 79 5.30 -8.04 15.01
N ALA A 80 4.97 -9.03 15.83
CA ALA A 80 5.78 -10.24 15.92
C ALA A 80 5.72 -11.04 14.61
N PRO A 81 6.76 -11.78 14.24
CA PRO A 81 6.72 -12.73 13.14
C PRO A 81 5.54 -13.71 13.28
N GLY A 82 4.79 -13.89 12.21
CA GLY A 82 3.60 -14.76 12.22
C GLY A 82 2.34 -14.10 12.82
N THR A 83 2.34 -12.77 12.96
CA THR A 83 1.11 -12.03 13.26
C THR A 83 0.04 -12.33 12.20
N ALA A 84 -1.17 -12.55 12.66
CA ALA A 84 -2.33 -12.87 11.84
C ALA A 84 -3.54 -12.02 12.24
N PHE A 85 -4.55 -11.99 11.38
CA PHE A 85 -5.69 -11.12 11.57
C PHE A 85 -7.02 -11.84 11.39
N HIS A 86 -7.99 -11.47 12.21
CA HIS A 86 -9.41 -11.74 11.95
C HIS A 86 -10.14 -10.42 11.71
N VAL A 87 -11.07 -10.45 10.76
CA VAL A 87 -11.92 -9.30 10.44
C VAL A 87 -13.31 -9.54 11.03
N TYR A 88 -13.83 -8.50 11.66
CA TYR A 88 -15.17 -8.50 12.27
C TYR A 88 -16.03 -7.39 11.69
N ARG A 89 -17.31 -7.66 11.67
CA ARG A 89 -18.36 -6.69 11.36
C ARG A 89 -19.44 -6.75 12.45
N GLU A 90 -19.89 -5.59 12.86
CA GLU A 90 -21.09 -5.42 13.67
C GLU A 90 -22.14 -4.69 12.86
N ALA A 91 -23.31 -5.26 12.73
CA ALA A 91 -24.48 -4.68 12.09
C ALA A 91 -25.74 -5.15 12.82
N ASP A 92 -26.73 -4.28 12.96
CA ASP A 92 -28.00 -4.57 13.65
C ASP A 92 -27.80 -5.17 15.05
N GLY A 93 -26.81 -4.66 15.80
CA GLY A 93 -26.44 -5.13 17.13
C GLY A 93 -25.81 -6.52 17.18
N LYS A 94 -25.50 -7.12 16.03
CA LYS A 94 -24.87 -8.45 15.93
C LYS A 94 -23.44 -8.36 15.44
N THR A 95 -22.54 -8.92 16.20
CA THR A 95 -21.13 -9.07 15.80
C THR A 95 -20.91 -10.38 15.05
N ARG A 96 -20.24 -10.31 13.91
CA ARG A 96 -19.87 -11.46 13.09
C ARG A 96 -18.40 -11.41 12.72
N ARG A 97 -17.69 -12.51 12.92
CA ARG A 97 -16.37 -12.72 12.34
C ARG A 97 -16.53 -13.10 10.86
N LEU A 98 -15.92 -12.32 9.96
CA LEU A 98 -16.01 -12.50 8.51
C LEU A 98 -15.00 -13.52 7.98
N THR A 99 -13.82 -13.60 8.58
CA THR A 99 -12.76 -14.52 8.18
C THR A 99 -12.93 -15.90 8.82
N LYS A 100 -12.99 -16.96 8.01
CA LYS A 100 -13.05 -18.35 8.49
C LYS A 100 -11.74 -18.78 9.15
N LYS A 101 -10.61 -18.42 8.55
CA LYS A 101 -9.24 -18.65 9.05
C LYS A 101 -8.53 -17.32 9.25
N PRO A 102 -7.54 -17.24 10.14
CA PRO A 102 -6.74 -16.02 10.27
C PRO A 102 -6.03 -15.69 8.95
N LEU A 103 -5.96 -14.41 8.61
CA LEU A 103 -5.18 -13.90 7.49
C LEU A 103 -3.72 -13.75 7.94
N THR A 104 -2.80 -14.40 7.23
CA THR A 104 -1.36 -14.44 7.56
C THR A 104 -0.47 -13.86 6.46
N GLN A 105 -1.02 -13.62 5.27
CA GLN A 105 -0.26 -13.19 4.09
C GLN A 105 -0.66 -11.82 3.58
N THR A 106 -1.76 -11.28 4.05
CA THR A 106 -2.32 -10.03 3.57
C THR A 106 -2.91 -9.23 4.72
N CYS A 107 -2.91 -7.92 4.57
CA CYS A 107 -3.53 -6.97 5.49
C CYS A 107 -4.74 -6.30 4.83
N ASP A 108 -5.52 -7.09 4.09
CA ASP A 108 -6.74 -6.65 3.45
C ASP A 108 -7.83 -7.73 3.47
N PHE A 109 -9.04 -7.31 3.21
CA PHE A 109 -10.20 -8.21 3.15
C PHE A 109 -11.33 -7.59 2.34
N MET A 110 -12.06 -8.44 1.60
CA MET A 110 -13.24 -8.03 0.85
C MET A 110 -14.50 -8.57 1.52
N ASP A 111 -15.35 -7.67 2.02
CA ASP A 111 -16.72 -8.04 2.42
C ASP A 111 -17.66 -7.91 1.21
N VAL A 112 -18.03 -9.03 0.63
CA VAL A 112 -18.89 -9.09 -0.57
C VAL A 112 -20.38 -9.02 -0.24
N THR A 113 -20.73 -9.03 1.03
CA THR A 113 -22.13 -8.94 1.50
C THR A 113 -22.25 -7.92 2.64
N PRO A 114 -21.84 -6.66 2.41
CA PRO A 114 -21.88 -5.64 3.46
C PRO A 114 -23.33 -5.34 3.87
N ALA A 115 -23.48 -4.85 5.09
CA ALA A 115 -24.72 -4.23 5.53
C ALA A 115 -24.70 -2.73 5.21
N GLU A 116 -25.87 -2.11 5.06
CA GLU A 116 -25.98 -0.67 4.80
C GLU A 116 -25.33 0.17 5.91
N LYS A 117 -25.51 -0.21 7.16
CA LYS A 117 -24.86 0.41 8.31
C LYS A 117 -24.10 -0.63 9.10
N ALA A 118 -22.81 -0.44 9.26
CA ALA A 118 -21.95 -1.38 9.95
C ALA A 118 -20.73 -0.71 10.60
N SER A 119 -20.14 -1.40 11.58
CA SER A 119 -18.83 -1.10 12.14
C SER A 119 -17.88 -2.26 11.86
N TYR A 120 -16.68 -1.95 11.40
CA TYR A 120 -15.64 -2.93 11.12
C TYR A 120 -14.43 -2.74 12.01
N TRP A 121 -13.76 -3.84 12.35
CA TRP A 121 -12.48 -3.83 13.05
C TRP A 121 -11.69 -5.09 12.76
N VAL A 122 -10.41 -5.06 13.09
CA VAL A 122 -9.48 -6.19 12.97
C VAL A 122 -9.04 -6.64 14.36
N GLU A 123 -9.03 -7.93 14.58
CA GLU A 123 -8.41 -8.58 15.73
C GLU A 123 -7.02 -9.08 15.34
N VAL A 124 -6.04 -8.71 16.12
CA VAL A 124 -4.64 -9.10 15.94
C VAL A 124 -4.38 -10.37 16.74
N LEU A 125 -3.82 -11.36 16.08
CA LEU A 125 -3.43 -12.63 16.69
C LEU A 125 -1.91 -12.79 16.66
N VAL A 126 -1.34 -13.17 17.80
CA VAL A 126 0.07 -13.54 17.92
C VAL A 126 0.13 -14.98 18.41
N LYS A 127 0.79 -15.85 17.63
CA LYS A 127 0.84 -17.30 17.91
C LYS A 127 -0.57 -17.90 18.16
N GLY A 128 -1.55 -17.46 17.37
CA GLY A 128 -2.94 -17.92 17.42
C GLY A 128 -3.77 -17.40 18.60
N LYS A 129 -3.20 -16.53 19.45
CA LYS A 129 -3.89 -15.91 20.57
C LYS A 129 -4.20 -14.44 20.28
N LYS A 130 -5.38 -13.98 20.69
CA LYS A 130 -5.75 -12.57 20.60
C LYS A 130 -4.75 -11.71 21.36
N SER A 131 -4.25 -10.68 20.69
CA SER A 131 -3.28 -9.73 21.22
C SER A 131 -3.87 -8.32 21.33
N ALA A 132 -4.52 -7.84 20.28
CA ALA A 132 -5.07 -6.48 20.22
C ALA A 132 -6.30 -6.41 19.31
N LEU A 133 -6.97 -5.26 19.33
CA LEU A 133 -8.01 -4.88 18.36
C LEU A 133 -7.59 -3.58 17.69
N SER A 134 -7.96 -3.40 16.42
CA SER A 134 -7.92 -2.09 15.79
C SER A 134 -9.05 -1.19 16.33
N GLU A 135 -9.00 0.07 15.96
CA GLU A 135 -10.14 0.97 16.09
C GLU A 135 -11.31 0.45 15.26
N LYS A 136 -12.53 0.72 15.73
CA LYS A 136 -13.73 0.47 14.94
C LYS A 136 -13.91 1.58 13.89
N ARG A 137 -14.26 1.16 12.67
CA ARG A 137 -14.65 2.07 11.59
C ARG A 137 -16.13 1.90 11.28
N GLU A 138 -16.89 2.92 11.59
CA GLU A 138 -18.31 3.00 11.23
C GLU A 138 -18.45 3.42 9.78
N VAL A 139 -19.35 2.77 9.06
CA VAL A 139 -19.64 3.05 7.65
C VAL A 139 -21.13 3.02 7.38
N ILE A 140 -21.56 3.87 6.46
CA ILE A 140 -22.84 3.83 5.78
C ILE A 140 -22.51 3.56 4.30
N LEU A 141 -22.95 2.41 3.80
CA LEU A 141 -22.53 1.91 2.48
C LEU A 141 -22.88 2.89 1.36
N SER A 142 -24.08 3.45 1.38
CA SER A 142 -24.54 4.43 0.39
C SER A 142 -23.78 5.75 0.40
N GLU A 143 -23.10 6.09 1.50
CA GLU A 143 -22.30 7.32 1.65
C GLU A 143 -20.80 7.08 1.46
N LEU A 144 -20.39 5.80 1.39
CA LEU A 144 -18.99 5.42 1.35
C LEU A 144 -18.33 5.85 0.04
N LYS A 145 -17.23 6.59 0.16
CA LYS A 145 -16.45 7.09 -0.97
C LYS A 145 -15.07 6.42 -1.03
N PRO A 146 -14.48 6.27 -2.23
CA PRO A 146 -13.14 5.69 -2.39
C PRO A 146 -12.01 6.68 -2.01
N TYR A 147 -12.35 7.81 -1.43
CA TYR A 147 -11.42 8.87 -1.04
C TYR A 147 -11.90 9.60 0.20
N THR A 148 -10.98 10.22 0.91
CA THR A 148 -11.27 11.17 1.98
C THR A 148 -11.08 12.58 1.45
N SER A 149 -12.08 13.45 1.66
CA SER A 149 -11.98 14.87 1.33
C SER A 149 -11.60 15.66 2.57
N ILE A 150 -10.53 16.42 2.49
CA ILE A 150 -10.06 17.29 3.56
C ILE A 150 -10.30 18.73 3.12
N PRO A 151 -11.30 19.41 3.70
CA PRO A 151 -11.56 20.79 3.37
C PRO A 151 -10.44 21.68 3.93
N LEU A 152 -9.85 22.49 3.08
CA LEU A 152 -8.89 23.51 3.48
C LEU A 152 -9.61 24.81 3.78
N LYS A 153 -9.12 25.58 4.77
CA LYS A 153 -9.70 26.88 5.12
C LYS A 153 -9.54 27.92 4.01
N GLU A 154 -8.46 27.79 3.25
CA GLU A 154 -8.11 28.72 2.17
C GLU A 154 -7.80 27.96 0.89
N SER A 155 -7.98 28.61 -0.26
CA SER A 155 -7.57 28.05 -1.55
C SER A 155 -6.05 28.12 -1.67
N VAL A 156 -5.40 26.97 -1.67
CA VAL A 156 -3.94 26.85 -1.81
C VAL A 156 -3.59 26.01 -3.04
N LYS A 157 -2.48 26.34 -3.68
CA LYS A 157 -1.87 25.44 -4.69
C LYS A 157 -0.97 24.47 -3.95
N ALA A 158 -1.47 23.25 -3.68
CA ALA A 158 -0.64 22.21 -3.12
C ALA A 158 0.39 21.75 -4.17
N GLY A 159 1.66 21.88 -3.85
CA GLY A 159 2.76 21.40 -4.70
C GLY A 159 3.18 19.98 -4.34
N LYS A 160 3.23 19.68 -3.06
CA LYS A 160 3.58 18.36 -2.50
C LYS A 160 2.77 18.16 -1.23
N ILE A 161 2.51 16.91 -0.90
CA ILE A 161 1.87 16.50 0.33
C ILE A 161 2.78 15.48 1.00
N ALA A 162 3.02 15.64 2.29
CA ALA A 162 3.70 14.66 3.12
C ALA A 162 2.73 14.08 4.15
N LEU A 163 3.08 12.93 4.69
CA LEU A 163 2.34 12.23 5.74
C LEU A 163 3.30 11.94 6.89
N ALA A 164 2.92 12.34 8.09
CA ALA A 164 3.63 12.00 9.31
C ALA A 164 2.66 12.07 10.50
N ASP A 165 2.94 11.34 11.57
CA ASP A 165 2.25 11.49 12.84
C ASP A 165 2.97 12.58 13.66
N LEU A 166 2.51 13.82 13.55
CA LEU A 166 3.17 14.98 14.17
C LEU A 166 2.85 15.15 15.65
N ASN A 167 1.68 14.71 16.06
CA ASN A 167 1.19 14.88 17.42
C ASN A 167 1.35 13.61 18.29
N GLY A 168 1.76 12.50 17.70
CA GLY A 168 1.99 11.23 18.39
C GLY A 168 0.71 10.44 18.72
N ASP A 169 -0.40 10.71 18.05
CA ASP A 169 -1.69 10.03 18.30
C ASP A 169 -1.85 8.72 17.54
N GLY A 170 -0.89 8.35 16.70
CA GLY A 170 -0.90 7.13 15.89
C GLY A 170 -1.65 7.26 14.58
N ILE A 171 -2.16 8.43 14.23
CA ILE A 171 -2.84 8.74 12.98
C ILE A 171 -1.95 9.64 12.13
N TYR A 172 -1.97 9.47 10.81
CA TYR A 172 -1.20 10.36 9.94
C TYR A 172 -1.87 11.73 9.81
N ASP A 173 -1.07 12.76 10.02
CA ASP A 173 -1.37 14.13 9.63
C ASP A 173 -0.95 14.37 8.17
N TYR A 174 -1.62 15.34 7.53
CA TYR A 174 -1.32 15.79 6.18
C TYR A 174 -0.59 17.13 6.24
N ILE A 175 0.59 17.20 5.62
CA ILE A 175 1.48 18.37 5.64
C ILE A 175 1.59 18.93 4.23
#